data_68adcc86a1f35ae6987aa71bdfd30f0a
#
_entry.id   68adcc86a1f35ae6987aa71bdfd30f0a
#
_cell.length_a   1.000
_cell.length_b   1.000
_cell.length_c   1.000
_cell.angle_alpha   90.00
_cell.angle_beta   90.00
_cell.angle_gamma   90.00
#
_symmetry.space_group_name_H-M   'P 1'
#
loop_
_entity.id
_entity.type
_entity.pdbx_description
1 polymer ?
#
loop_
_entity_poly.entity_id
_entity_poly.type
_entity_poly.pdbx_seq_one_letter_code
_entity_poly.pdbx_strand_id
1 'polypeptide(L)'
;MANNFLATANRVAAHLGKAPKDFTKEDIIRVVQDFDIRMVNLMYPGGDGRLKTLNFMLNSADYLNTILTCGERVDGSSLFSSIEAASSDLYVMPVFRTAFIDPFQEIPTLCLLCDYFDRDGQPLASAPEHTLRKAMQAFHKVTGMEFQSMGELEYYVIKANDPSFPATDQKGYHETAPFAKANDFRTRCMKLIAECGGRIKYGHSEVGNFTKDGLCYEQNEIEFLPVPADECAYELLVAKWIIRNLGHQEGYNITFSPKIIVGKAGSGMHIHMRIMKDGRNMMLTPERTLSVEARKAIAGMMDLAQSITAFGNKNPMSWLRLVPHQEAPTNICWGMSNRSVLVRVPLGWTSGRDMCMEANPNEPHVERDYTSKQTVEMRSPDGSADIFQLLAGLCVACRHGFEMPNAEEVAEQTFADGDIHAPENAAKLAAMKALPDSCAASADCLEQQRAVYEEYGVFSPKMIDGILKELRAFNDRTMRDDIAGDDSKLQALVERHFHCG
;
A
#
# COMPACT_ATOMS: atom_id res chain seq x y z
N MET A 1 27.93 24.43 2.44
CA MET A 1 27.80 23.36 1.43
C MET A 1 27.12 22.21 2.15
N ALA A 2 25.81 22.05 1.94
CA ALA A 2 25.14 20.85 2.44
C ALA A 2 25.81 19.65 1.74
N ASN A 3 26.34 18.75 2.55
CA ASN A 3 26.92 17.52 2.04
C ASN A 3 25.81 16.70 1.34
N ASN A 4 25.78 16.76 0.01
CA ASN A 4 24.96 15.89 -0.84
C ASN A 4 25.45 14.43 -0.81
N PHE A 5 25.96 13.99 0.33
CA PHE A 5 26.49 12.64 0.50
C PHE A 5 25.40 11.56 0.38
N LEU A 6 24.15 11.93 0.66
CA LEU A 6 22.99 11.11 0.47
C LEU A 6 22.17 11.67 -0.72
N ALA A 7 22.80 11.73 -1.91
CA ALA A 7 22.07 11.94 -3.14
C ALA A 7 20.89 10.96 -3.20
N THR A 8 19.75 11.42 -3.69
CA THR A 8 18.60 10.54 -3.89
C THR A 8 19.02 9.26 -4.62
N ALA A 9 18.56 8.10 -4.16
CA ALA A 9 18.82 6.84 -4.81
C ALA A 9 18.17 6.76 -6.21
N ASN A 10 17.11 7.54 -6.46
CA ASN A 10 16.46 7.64 -7.76
C ASN A 10 17.46 8.12 -8.82
N ARG A 11 17.79 7.24 -9.76
CA ARG A 11 18.82 7.47 -10.78
C ARG A 11 18.50 8.65 -11.70
N VAL A 12 17.22 8.82 -12.06
CA VAL A 12 16.77 9.94 -12.93
C VAL A 12 16.89 11.26 -12.16
N ALA A 13 16.39 11.32 -10.93
CA ALA A 13 16.47 12.52 -10.11
C ALA A 13 17.93 12.90 -9.77
N ALA A 14 18.77 11.91 -9.49
CA ALA A 14 20.21 12.12 -9.23
C ALA A 14 20.92 12.71 -10.47
N HIS A 15 20.62 12.19 -11.66
CA HIS A 15 21.18 12.66 -12.92
C HIS A 15 20.74 14.10 -13.26
N LEU A 16 19.44 14.37 -13.13
CA LEU A 16 18.88 15.70 -13.44
C LEU A 16 19.21 16.76 -12.38
N GLY A 17 19.55 16.35 -11.15
CA GLY A 17 19.72 17.26 -10.03
C GLY A 17 18.42 17.98 -9.63
N LYS A 18 17.26 17.38 -9.92
CA LYS A 18 15.92 17.93 -9.71
C LYS A 18 15.07 16.97 -8.88
N ALA A 19 14.12 17.52 -8.10
CA ALA A 19 13.09 16.71 -7.46
C ALA A 19 12.11 16.15 -8.52
N PRO A 20 11.63 14.91 -8.40
CA PRO A 20 10.74 14.32 -9.41
C PRO A 20 9.49 15.14 -9.72
N LYS A 21 8.91 15.83 -8.73
CA LYS A 21 7.75 16.73 -8.93
C LYS A 21 7.98 17.87 -9.92
N ASP A 22 9.25 18.21 -10.17
CA ASP A 22 9.67 19.33 -11.03
C ASP A 22 10.14 18.86 -12.42
N PHE A 23 9.97 17.55 -12.75
CA PHE A 23 10.35 17.02 -14.08
C PHE A 23 9.43 17.55 -15.17
N THR A 24 10.03 17.94 -16.26
CA THR A 24 9.37 18.41 -17.49
C THR A 24 9.58 17.41 -18.63
N LYS A 25 8.89 17.61 -19.74
CA LYS A 25 9.11 16.82 -20.97
C LYS A 25 10.56 16.92 -21.47
N GLU A 26 11.14 18.09 -21.40
CA GLU A 26 12.52 18.36 -21.80
C GLU A 26 13.52 17.59 -20.93
N ASP A 27 13.24 17.47 -19.62
CA ASP A 27 14.04 16.64 -18.71
C ASP A 27 13.98 15.16 -19.13
N ILE A 28 12.81 14.65 -19.49
CA ILE A 28 12.64 13.28 -19.97
C ILE A 28 13.39 13.04 -21.28
N ILE A 29 13.30 13.97 -22.24
CA ILE A 29 14.06 13.90 -23.50
C ILE A 29 15.57 13.88 -23.22
N ARG A 30 16.04 14.72 -22.30
CA ARG A 30 17.45 14.74 -21.88
C ARG A 30 17.89 13.41 -21.27
N VAL A 31 17.07 12.81 -20.39
CA VAL A 31 17.34 11.49 -19.80
C VAL A 31 17.46 10.43 -20.90
N VAL A 32 16.54 10.43 -21.89
CA VAL A 32 16.59 9.51 -23.01
C VAL A 32 17.93 9.62 -23.79
N GLN A 33 18.39 10.84 -24.01
CA GLN A 33 19.66 11.09 -24.71
C GLN A 33 20.88 10.68 -23.87
N ASP A 34 20.93 11.12 -22.61
CA ASP A 34 22.10 10.97 -21.74
C ASP A 34 22.31 9.50 -21.29
N PHE A 35 21.26 8.68 -21.19
CA PHE A 35 21.31 7.27 -20.85
C PHE A 35 21.25 6.34 -22.06
N ASP A 36 21.31 6.88 -23.29
CA ASP A 36 21.18 6.11 -24.56
C ASP A 36 19.94 5.19 -24.55
N ILE A 37 18.82 5.71 -24.06
CA ILE A 37 17.56 4.96 -23.98
C ILE A 37 17.07 4.62 -25.39
N ARG A 38 16.72 3.35 -25.59
CA ARG A 38 16.24 2.83 -26.88
C ARG A 38 14.76 2.46 -26.84
N MET A 39 14.21 2.27 -25.65
CA MET A 39 12.81 1.90 -25.46
C MET A 39 12.18 2.77 -24.36
N VAL A 40 10.92 3.17 -24.55
CA VAL A 40 10.11 3.81 -23.52
C VAL A 40 8.95 2.87 -23.19
N ASN A 41 8.75 2.63 -21.91
CA ASN A 41 7.61 1.88 -21.41
C ASN A 41 6.60 2.86 -20.80
N LEU A 42 5.38 2.86 -21.32
CA LEU A 42 4.24 3.48 -20.66
C LEU A 42 3.57 2.41 -19.80
N MET A 43 3.55 2.63 -18.47
CA MET A 43 3.06 1.67 -17.49
C MET A 43 1.85 2.25 -16.75
N TYR A 44 0.84 1.42 -16.49
CA TYR A 44 -0.41 1.87 -15.84
C TYR A 44 -1.05 0.74 -15.04
N PRO A 45 -1.81 1.05 -13.96
CA PRO A 45 -2.51 0.03 -13.17
C PRO A 45 -3.66 -0.58 -13.97
N GLY A 46 -3.75 -1.91 -13.98
CA GLY A 46 -4.95 -2.62 -14.46
C GLY A 46 -5.96 -2.81 -13.33
N GLY A 47 -7.20 -3.16 -13.66
CA GLY A 47 -8.25 -3.47 -12.69
C GLY A 47 -7.95 -4.68 -11.79
N ASP A 48 -6.95 -5.49 -12.16
CA ASP A 48 -6.44 -6.61 -11.34
C ASP A 48 -5.35 -6.19 -10.33
N GLY A 49 -5.09 -4.90 -10.19
CA GLY A 49 -4.07 -4.35 -9.28
C GLY A 49 -2.62 -4.51 -9.76
N ARG A 50 -2.38 -4.96 -10.99
CA ARG A 50 -1.04 -5.15 -11.55
C ARG A 50 -0.68 -4.04 -12.53
N LEU A 51 0.63 -3.75 -12.64
CA LEU A 51 1.14 -2.89 -13.69
C LEU A 51 1.01 -3.58 -15.06
N LYS A 52 0.42 -2.87 -16.02
CA LYS A 52 0.41 -3.17 -17.45
C LYS A 52 1.43 -2.28 -18.14
N THR A 53 1.86 -2.64 -19.35
CA THR A 53 2.87 -1.87 -20.08
C THR A 53 2.64 -1.88 -21.59
N LEU A 54 2.99 -0.76 -22.22
CA LEU A 54 3.22 -0.64 -23.66
C LEU A 54 4.69 -0.33 -23.89
N ASN A 55 5.32 -1.06 -24.78
CA ASN A 55 6.75 -0.91 -25.10
C ASN A 55 6.92 -0.17 -26.42
N PHE A 56 7.62 0.97 -26.41
CA PHE A 56 7.87 1.81 -27.57
C PHE A 56 9.35 1.79 -27.94
N MET A 57 9.70 1.15 -29.06
CA MET A 57 11.04 1.29 -29.63
C MET A 57 11.17 2.67 -30.26
N LEU A 58 12.19 3.42 -29.81
CA LEU A 58 12.40 4.80 -30.27
C LEU A 58 13.02 4.81 -31.66
N ASN A 59 12.26 5.29 -32.65
CA ASN A 59 12.68 5.38 -34.04
C ASN A 59 13.25 6.75 -34.40
N SER A 60 12.82 7.81 -33.70
CA SER A 60 13.26 9.19 -33.91
C SER A 60 12.94 10.07 -32.72
N ALA A 61 13.56 11.24 -32.65
CA ALA A 61 13.25 12.27 -31.64
C ALA A 61 11.79 12.78 -31.76
N ASP A 62 11.29 12.92 -32.99
CA ASP A 62 9.90 13.34 -33.22
C ASP A 62 8.91 12.30 -32.72
N TYR A 63 9.23 11.01 -32.88
CA TYR A 63 8.41 9.93 -32.35
C TYR A 63 8.40 9.93 -30.80
N LEU A 64 9.55 10.09 -30.16
CA LEU A 64 9.63 10.28 -28.71
C LEU A 64 8.77 11.47 -28.26
N ASN A 65 8.91 12.62 -28.93
CA ASN A 65 8.11 13.81 -28.60
C ASN A 65 6.61 13.54 -28.74
N THR A 66 6.20 12.78 -29.75
CA THR A 66 4.80 12.37 -29.94
C THR A 66 4.30 11.53 -28.77
N ILE A 67 5.03 10.47 -28.37
CA ILE A 67 4.67 9.60 -27.23
C ILE A 67 4.52 10.43 -25.95
N LEU A 68 5.48 11.33 -25.67
CA LEU A 68 5.46 12.13 -24.45
C LEU A 68 4.37 13.22 -24.45
N THR A 69 3.88 13.63 -25.62
CA THR A 69 2.86 14.69 -25.75
C THR A 69 1.44 14.15 -25.86
N CYS A 70 1.26 13.02 -26.54
CA CYS A 70 -0.06 12.48 -26.87
C CYS A 70 -0.40 11.21 -26.08
N GLY A 71 0.60 10.59 -25.43
CA GLY A 71 0.42 9.27 -24.84
C GLY A 71 0.07 8.21 -25.89
N GLU A 72 -0.75 7.23 -25.52
CA GLU A 72 -1.23 6.20 -26.43
C GLU A 72 -2.67 5.80 -26.11
N ARG A 73 -3.35 5.25 -27.10
CA ARG A 73 -4.69 4.71 -26.97
C ARG A 73 -4.63 3.26 -26.48
N VAL A 74 -5.53 2.89 -25.55
CA VAL A 74 -5.68 1.55 -25.03
C VAL A 74 -7.14 1.13 -24.98
N ASP A 75 -7.39 -0.18 -24.98
CA ASP A 75 -8.73 -0.74 -24.79
C ASP A 75 -9.06 -0.85 -23.29
N GLY A 76 -9.88 0.05 -22.79
CA GLY A 76 -10.31 0.08 -21.38
C GLY A 76 -11.16 -1.13 -20.99
N SER A 77 -11.87 -1.79 -21.93
CA SER A 77 -12.68 -2.97 -21.61
C SER A 77 -11.83 -4.20 -21.29
N SER A 78 -10.62 -4.25 -21.83
CA SER A 78 -9.61 -5.27 -21.49
C SER A 78 -8.88 -4.98 -20.19
N LEU A 79 -8.95 -3.74 -19.68
CA LEU A 79 -8.29 -3.30 -18.46
C LEU A 79 -9.22 -3.26 -17.25
N PHE A 80 -10.50 -2.89 -17.44
CA PHE A 80 -11.48 -2.68 -16.38
C PHE A 80 -12.80 -3.36 -16.71
N SER A 81 -13.24 -4.24 -15.85
CA SER A 81 -14.52 -4.98 -16.01
C SER A 81 -15.77 -4.10 -16.01
N SER A 82 -15.66 -2.84 -15.56
CA SER A 82 -16.73 -1.85 -15.53
C SER A 82 -16.86 -1.03 -16.81
N ILE A 83 -15.95 -1.19 -17.80
CA ILE A 83 -15.95 -0.46 -19.07
C ILE A 83 -16.52 -1.37 -20.16
N GLU A 84 -17.55 -0.86 -20.86
CA GLU A 84 -18.19 -1.58 -21.96
C GLU A 84 -17.39 -1.47 -23.26
N ALA A 85 -17.33 -2.58 -24.02
CA ALA A 85 -16.56 -2.64 -25.28
C ALA A 85 -17.01 -1.61 -26.34
N ALA A 86 -18.28 -1.18 -26.30
CA ALA A 86 -18.80 -0.21 -27.28
C ALA A 86 -18.24 1.22 -27.14
N SER A 87 -17.57 1.53 -26.01
CA SER A 87 -16.97 2.84 -25.74
C SER A 87 -15.71 2.70 -24.89
N SER A 88 -14.83 1.78 -25.29
CA SER A 88 -13.71 1.34 -24.47
C SER A 88 -12.40 2.07 -24.74
N ASP A 89 -12.28 2.85 -25.80
CA ASP A 89 -11.06 3.57 -26.13
C ASP A 89 -10.74 4.61 -25.05
N LEU A 90 -9.57 4.48 -24.46
CA LEU A 90 -8.99 5.39 -23.47
C LEU A 90 -7.62 5.86 -23.92
N TYR A 91 -7.16 6.98 -23.37
CA TYR A 91 -5.76 7.40 -23.47
C TYR A 91 -5.02 7.11 -22.17
N VAL A 92 -3.75 6.71 -22.29
CA VAL A 92 -2.77 6.66 -21.19
C VAL A 92 -1.72 7.72 -21.42
N MET A 93 -1.60 8.66 -20.48
CA MET A 93 -0.71 9.83 -20.58
C MET A 93 0.43 9.71 -19.59
N PRO A 94 1.70 9.81 -20.03
CA PRO A 94 2.85 9.67 -19.14
C PRO A 94 2.93 10.77 -18.09
N VAL A 95 3.18 10.38 -16.85
CA VAL A 95 3.38 11.26 -15.70
C VAL A 95 4.89 11.40 -15.47
N PHE A 96 5.50 12.50 -15.87
CA PHE A 96 6.96 12.66 -15.93
C PHE A 96 7.65 12.46 -14.58
N ARG A 97 7.04 12.89 -13.48
CA ARG A 97 7.58 12.71 -12.12
C ARG A 97 7.78 11.26 -11.69
N THR A 98 7.21 10.30 -12.42
CA THR A 98 7.30 8.87 -12.13
C THR A 98 8.41 8.16 -12.89
N ALA A 99 9.20 8.90 -13.67
CA ALA A 99 10.25 8.36 -14.55
C ALA A 99 11.31 7.57 -13.77
N PHE A 100 11.59 6.35 -14.23
CA PHE A 100 12.69 5.53 -13.73
C PHE A 100 13.31 4.66 -14.83
N ILE A 101 14.56 4.27 -14.66
CA ILE A 101 15.25 3.36 -15.56
C ILE A 101 14.86 1.92 -15.22
N ASP A 102 14.39 1.14 -16.20
CA ASP A 102 14.03 -0.27 -16.01
C ASP A 102 15.27 -1.09 -15.59
N PRO A 103 15.27 -1.72 -14.41
CA PRO A 103 16.43 -2.46 -13.94
C PRO A 103 16.53 -3.90 -14.50
N PHE A 104 15.54 -4.34 -15.29
CA PHE A 104 15.42 -5.74 -15.72
C PHE A 104 15.63 -5.94 -17.22
N GLN A 105 15.57 -4.89 -18.02
CA GLN A 105 15.69 -4.97 -19.48
C GLN A 105 17.15 -4.89 -19.92
N GLU A 106 17.54 -5.73 -20.88
CA GLU A 106 18.82 -5.63 -21.59
C GLU A 106 18.88 -4.39 -22.48
N ILE A 107 17.74 -4.05 -23.12
CA ILE A 107 17.60 -2.82 -23.89
C ILE A 107 17.47 -1.64 -22.91
N PRO A 108 18.31 -0.59 -23.02
CA PRO A 108 18.16 0.59 -22.18
C PRO A 108 16.75 1.18 -22.29
N THR A 109 16.00 1.11 -21.19
CA THR A 109 14.57 1.40 -21.15
C THR A 109 14.23 2.43 -20.09
N LEU A 110 13.45 3.44 -20.46
CA LEU A 110 12.84 4.37 -19.51
C LEU A 110 11.37 4.00 -19.28
N CYS A 111 10.98 3.86 -18.03
CA CYS A 111 9.60 3.63 -17.61
C CYS A 111 8.95 4.92 -17.14
N LEU A 112 7.69 5.12 -17.52
CA LEU A 112 6.83 6.22 -17.07
C LEU A 112 5.49 5.63 -16.65
N LEU A 113 5.03 5.90 -15.44
CA LEU A 113 3.66 5.58 -15.06
C LEU A 113 2.71 6.56 -15.74
N CYS A 114 1.48 6.12 -16.03
CA CYS A 114 0.51 6.90 -16.78
C CYS A 114 -0.79 7.06 -16.02
N ASP A 115 -1.46 8.18 -16.32
CA ASP A 115 -2.83 8.47 -15.95
C ASP A 115 -3.78 8.14 -17.10
N TYR A 116 -5.02 7.78 -16.76
CA TYR A 116 -6.06 7.49 -17.74
C TYR A 116 -6.90 8.72 -18.08
N PHE A 117 -7.17 8.88 -19.37
CA PHE A 117 -8.06 9.91 -19.92
C PHE A 117 -9.12 9.26 -20.81
N ASP A 118 -10.30 9.87 -20.84
CA ASP A 118 -11.37 9.45 -21.74
C ASP A 118 -11.14 9.98 -23.17
N ARG A 119 -12.04 9.59 -24.08
CA ARG A 119 -11.98 10.00 -25.50
C ARG A 119 -12.08 11.52 -25.72
N ASP A 120 -12.61 12.25 -24.75
CA ASP A 120 -12.77 13.71 -24.83
C ASP A 120 -11.59 14.45 -24.17
N GLY A 121 -10.52 13.69 -23.76
CA GLY A 121 -9.33 14.21 -23.12
C GLY A 121 -9.53 14.65 -21.67
N GLN A 122 -10.61 14.19 -21.03
CA GLN A 122 -10.84 14.44 -19.60
C GLN A 122 -10.26 13.31 -18.77
N PRO A 123 -9.75 13.58 -17.55
CA PRO A 123 -9.35 12.51 -16.64
C PRO A 123 -10.49 11.50 -16.46
N LEU A 124 -10.21 10.22 -16.65
CA LEU A 124 -11.23 9.17 -16.57
C LEU A 124 -11.83 9.12 -15.16
N ALA A 125 -13.14 9.37 -15.04
CA ALA A 125 -13.82 9.50 -13.74
C ALA A 125 -13.74 8.23 -12.87
N SER A 126 -13.56 7.05 -13.48
CA SER A 126 -13.41 5.75 -12.81
C SER A 126 -11.96 5.27 -12.72
N ALA A 127 -10.97 6.10 -13.11
CA ALA A 127 -9.57 5.73 -12.96
C ALA A 127 -9.16 5.78 -11.49
N PRO A 128 -8.45 4.75 -11.00
CA PRO A 128 -8.09 4.66 -9.59
C PRO A 128 -7.17 5.80 -9.14
N GLU A 129 -6.18 6.20 -9.96
CA GLU A 129 -5.27 7.31 -9.65
C GLU A 129 -5.98 8.67 -9.62
N HIS A 130 -6.95 8.87 -10.51
CA HIS A 130 -7.76 10.08 -10.52
C HIS A 130 -8.69 10.14 -9.31
N THR A 131 -9.27 9.01 -8.90
CA THR A 131 -10.09 8.88 -7.69
C THR A 131 -9.29 9.26 -6.44
N LEU A 132 -8.05 8.78 -6.31
CA LEU A 132 -7.18 9.14 -5.19
C LEU A 132 -6.88 10.65 -5.16
N ARG A 133 -6.57 11.26 -6.31
CA ARG A 133 -6.34 12.72 -6.38
C ARG A 133 -7.59 13.52 -5.97
N LYS A 134 -8.78 13.09 -6.38
CA LYS A 134 -10.05 13.73 -5.93
C LYS A 134 -10.24 13.59 -4.43
N ALA A 135 -9.91 12.42 -3.86
CA ALA A 135 -9.97 12.24 -2.40
C ALA A 135 -9.05 13.20 -1.66
N MET A 136 -7.78 13.33 -2.12
CA MET A 136 -6.82 14.28 -1.53
C MET A 136 -7.27 15.74 -1.67
N GLN A 137 -7.83 16.11 -2.81
CA GLN A 137 -8.39 17.46 -3.03
C GLN A 137 -9.58 17.74 -2.13
N ALA A 138 -10.49 16.78 -1.96
CA ALA A 138 -11.64 16.89 -1.06
C ALA A 138 -11.18 17.00 0.41
N PHE A 139 -10.20 16.19 0.81
CA PHE A 139 -9.58 16.29 2.13
C PHE A 139 -9.00 17.68 2.39
N HIS A 140 -8.22 18.18 1.44
CA HIS A 140 -7.64 19.54 1.54
C HIS A 140 -8.73 20.63 1.59
N LYS A 141 -9.76 20.50 0.77
CA LYS A 141 -10.89 21.45 0.75
C LYS A 141 -11.62 21.53 2.09
N VAL A 142 -11.81 20.40 2.77
CA VAL A 142 -12.53 20.32 4.05
C VAL A 142 -11.64 20.78 5.21
N THR A 143 -10.37 20.40 5.20
CA THR A 143 -9.49 20.54 6.36
C THR A 143 -8.47 21.66 6.24
N GLY A 144 -8.12 22.11 5.04
CA GLY A 144 -6.97 22.99 4.76
C GLY A 144 -5.63 22.30 4.98
N MET A 145 -5.59 20.94 5.04
CA MET A 145 -4.42 20.15 5.34
C MET A 145 -4.13 19.13 4.24
N GLU A 146 -2.94 18.53 4.26
CA GLU A 146 -2.47 17.52 3.30
C GLU A 146 -2.53 16.13 3.91
N PHE A 147 -2.95 15.15 3.11
CA PHE A 147 -2.97 13.75 3.48
C PHE A 147 -1.73 13.03 2.95
N GLN A 148 -0.96 12.41 3.83
CA GLN A 148 0.21 11.61 3.49
C GLN A 148 0.06 10.19 4.03
N SER A 149 0.65 9.22 3.31
CA SER A 149 0.62 7.81 3.68
C SER A 149 1.94 7.11 3.37
N MET A 150 2.13 5.96 3.96
CA MET A 150 3.15 4.97 3.63
C MET A 150 2.60 3.57 3.84
N GLY A 151 3.18 2.58 3.16
CA GLY A 151 2.82 1.17 3.33
C GLY A 151 3.93 0.35 3.98
N GLU A 152 3.52 -0.71 4.66
CA GLU A 152 4.32 -1.85 5.08
C GLU A 152 3.96 -2.99 4.15
N LEU A 153 4.85 -3.35 3.22
CA LEU A 153 4.58 -4.34 2.18
C LEU A 153 5.15 -5.69 2.56
N GLU A 154 4.29 -6.61 3.00
CA GLU A 154 4.66 -7.97 3.35
C GLU A 154 4.51 -8.92 2.16
N TYR A 155 5.43 -9.88 2.04
CA TYR A 155 5.40 -10.91 1.00
C TYR A 155 6.18 -12.15 1.39
N TYR A 156 5.82 -13.30 0.80
CA TYR A 156 6.59 -14.52 0.93
C TYR A 156 7.53 -14.72 -0.25
N VAL A 157 8.76 -15.14 0.08
CA VAL A 157 9.75 -15.69 -0.84
C VAL A 157 9.75 -17.20 -0.66
N ILE A 158 9.48 -17.93 -1.74
CA ILE A 158 9.40 -19.39 -1.72
C ILE A 158 10.45 -19.96 -2.68
N LYS A 159 11.32 -20.80 -2.14
CA LYS A 159 12.44 -21.38 -2.90
C LYS A 159 12.79 -22.77 -2.37
N ALA A 160 13.66 -23.49 -3.06
CA ALA A 160 14.17 -24.76 -2.59
C ALA A 160 14.78 -24.61 -1.18
N ASN A 161 14.49 -25.57 -0.31
CA ASN A 161 15.01 -25.55 1.05
C ASN A 161 16.51 -25.82 1.07
N ASP A 162 17.25 -24.98 1.79
CA ASP A 162 18.63 -25.22 2.21
C ASP A 162 18.60 -25.66 3.68
N PRO A 163 19.02 -26.91 3.99
CA PRO A 163 18.99 -27.42 5.36
C PRO A 163 20.05 -26.84 6.29
N SER A 164 21.03 -26.09 5.76
CA SER A 164 22.01 -25.38 6.59
C SER A 164 21.33 -24.23 7.35
N PHE A 165 21.72 -24.02 8.60
CA PHE A 165 21.13 -23.00 9.47
C PHE A 165 19.59 -23.02 9.44
N PRO A 166 18.97 -24.09 9.93
CA PRO A 166 17.52 -24.30 9.83
C PRO A 166 16.75 -23.20 10.54
N ALA A 167 15.70 -22.71 9.89
CA ALA A 167 14.79 -21.74 10.47
C ALA A 167 13.95 -22.39 11.58
N THR A 168 13.63 -21.60 12.61
CA THR A 168 12.61 -21.99 13.60
C THR A 168 11.25 -21.58 13.10
N ASP A 169 10.29 -22.52 13.10
CA ASP A 169 8.93 -22.28 12.59
C ASP A 169 8.27 -21.08 13.27
N GLN A 170 7.79 -20.14 12.48
CA GLN A 170 7.13 -18.89 12.91
C GLN A 170 7.98 -18.04 13.89
N LYS A 171 9.29 -18.03 13.71
CA LYS A 171 10.25 -17.23 14.51
C LYS A 171 11.20 -16.40 13.64
N GLY A 172 10.75 -16.01 12.41
CA GLY A 172 11.58 -15.27 11.47
C GLY A 172 11.74 -13.78 11.78
N TYR A 173 10.97 -13.23 12.72
CA TYR A 173 10.96 -11.77 12.97
C TYR A 173 12.34 -11.21 13.28
N HIS A 174 12.81 -10.29 12.41
CA HIS A 174 14.11 -9.64 12.46
C HIS A 174 15.34 -10.59 12.41
N GLU A 175 15.13 -11.85 11.98
CA GLU A 175 16.26 -12.75 11.75
C GLU A 175 17.23 -12.17 10.72
N THR A 176 18.52 -12.47 10.92
CA THR A 176 19.60 -12.06 10.01
C THR A 176 20.16 -13.27 9.26
N ALA A 177 20.90 -13.02 8.19
CA ALA A 177 21.69 -14.08 7.55
C ALA A 177 22.69 -14.69 8.57
N PRO A 178 22.92 -16.01 8.55
CA PRO A 178 22.48 -16.99 7.55
C PRO A 178 21.11 -17.63 7.82
N PHE A 179 20.45 -17.34 8.93
CA PHE A 179 19.12 -17.89 9.25
C PHE A 179 18.01 -17.30 8.36
N ALA A 180 18.07 -15.99 8.08
CA ALA A 180 17.23 -15.32 7.09
C ALA A 180 17.83 -15.52 5.68
N LYS A 181 17.34 -16.53 4.97
CA LYS A 181 17.90 -16.96 3.68
C LYS A 181 17.50 -16.08 2.50
N ALA A 182 16.44 -15.29 2.65
CA ALA A 182 16.00 -14.29 1.68
C ALA A 182 16.57 -12.88 1.94
N ASN A 183 17.51 -12.72 2.88
CA ASN A 183 18.08 -11.42 3.23
C ASN A 183 18.69 -10.69 2.02
N ASP A 184 19.49 -11.36 1.21
CA ASP A 184 20.14 -10.76 0.04
C ASP A 184 19.12 -10.39 -1.03
N PHE A 185 18.10 -11.23 -1.24
CA PHE A 185 16.99 -10.93 -2.13
C PHE A 185 16.25 -9.66 -1.68
N ARG A 186 15.85 -9.58 -0.40
CA ARG A 186 15.17 -8.40 0.16
C ARG A 186 16.01 -7.14 0.00
N THR A 187 17.28 -7.16 0.33
CA THR A 187 18.15 -5.98 0.24
C THR A 187 18.37 -5.53 -1.21
N ARG A 188 18.40 -6.46 -2.16
CA ARG A 188 18.43 -6.14 -3.59
C ARG A 188 17.10 -5.56 -4.07
N CYS A 189 15.96 -6.07 -3.61
CA CYS A 189 14.67 -5.45 -3.86
C CYS A 189 14.66 -4.01 -3.37
N MET A 190 15.09 -3.75 -2.13
CA MET A 190 15.16 -2.41 -1.55
C MET A 190 16.03 -1.48 -2.39
N LYS A 191 17.19 -1.94 -2.84
CA LYS A 191 18.07 -1.16 -3.73
C LYS A 191 17.35 -0.77 -5.02
N LEU A 192 16.75 -1.74 -5.72
CA LEU A 192 16.08 -1.50 -7.00
C LEU A 192 14.84 -0.60 -6.83
N ILE A 193 14.07 -0.79 -5.78
CA ILE A 193 12.92 0.08 -5.45
C ILE A 193 13.39 1.52 -5.23
N ALA A 194 14.47 1.72 -4.47
CA ALA A 194 15.03 3.05 -4.22
C ALA A 194 15.57 3.70 -5.51
N GLU A 195 16.24 2.93 -6.36
CA GLU A 195 16.74 3.41 -7.67
C GLU A 195 15.60 3.80 -8.62
N CYS A 196 14.42 3.17 -8.49
CA CYS A 196 13.19 3.50 -9.22
C CYS A 196 12.33 4.58 -8.55
N GLY A 197 12.78 5.17 -7.45
CA GLY A 197 12.14 6.32 -6.82
C GLY A 197 11.40 6.05 -5.53
N GLY A 198 11.28 4.78 -5.10
CA GLY A 198 10.63 4.43 -3.83
C GLY A 198 11.45 4.90 -2.62
N ARG A 199 10.79 5.53 -1.67
CA ARG A 199 11.41 6.04 -0.44
C ARG A 199 11.33 5.02 0.67
N ILE A 200 12.33 4.13 0.70
CA ILE A 200 12.42 3.05 1.67
C ILE A 200 12.78 3.60 3.06
N LYS A 201 12.10 3.11 4.08
CA LYS A 201 12.43 3.33 5.49
C LYS A 201 13.37 2.24 5.99
N TYR A 202 12.97 0.99 5.90
CA TYR A 202 13.77 -0.20 6.17
C TYR A 202 13.09 -1.47 5.61
N GLY A 203 13.75 -2.62 5.75
CA GLY A 203 13.17 -3.93 5.46
C GLY A 203 13.76 -4.99 6.40
N HIS A 204 12.95 -5.99 6.73
CA HIS A 204 13.32 -7.08 7.62
C HIS A 204 12.62 -8.40 7.27
N SER A 205 13.07 -9.50 7.87
CA SER A 205 12.34 -10.75 7.88
C SER A 205 11.15 -10.64 8.82
N GLU A 206 10.01 -11.17 8.41
CA GLU A 206 8.78 -11.25 9.21
C GLU A 206 8.62 -12.61 9.92
N VAL A 207 7.58 -12.72 10.76
CA VAL A 207 7.30 -13.90 11.60
C VAL A 207 7.22 -15.20 10.78
N GLY A 208 6.64 -15.13 9.58
CA GLY A 208 6.38 -16.28 8.74
C GLY A 208 7.65 -16.92 8.19
N ASN A 209 8.12 -17.97 8.85
CA ASN A 209 9.29 -18.75 8.42
C ASN A 209 9.03 -20.22 8.70
N PHE A 210 8.99 -21.06 7.66
CA PHE A 210 8.74 -22.51 7.79
C PHE A 210 9.22 -23.27 6.54
N THR A 211 9.30 -24.58 6.68
CA THR A 211 9.62 -25.50 5.57
C THR A 211 8.46 -26.45 5.34
N LYS A 212 8.08 -26.65 4.08
CA LYS A 212 7.03 -27.59 3.67
C LYS A 212 7.36 -28.17 2.29
N ASP A 213 7.20 -29.47 2.11
CA ASP A 213 7.34 -30.16 0.82
C ASP A 213 8.67 -29.87 0.09
N GLY A 214 9.77 -29.77 0.83
CA GLY A 214 11.10 -29.46 0.29
C GLY A 214 11.33 -28.00 -0.08
N LEU A 215 10.37 -27.13 0.21
CA LEU A 215 10.47 -25.68 -0.01
C LEU A 215 10.62 -24.93 1.32
N CYS A 216 11.37 -23.84 1.28
CA CYS A 216 11.48 -22.85 2.32
C CYS A 216 10.51 -21.69 2.00
N TYR A 217 9.73 -21.31 2.98
CA TYR A 217 8.80 -20.17 2.95
C TYR A 217 9.32 -19.13 3.93
N GLU A 218 9.70 -17.97 3.44
CA GLU A 218 10.23 -16.89 4.27
C GLU A 218 9.50 -15.58 3.99
N GLN A 219 8.81 -15.08 5.01
CA GLN A 219 8.10 -13.82 4.94
C GLN A 219 9.07 -12.65 5.14
N ASN A 220 8.92 -11.63 4.34
CA ASN A 220 9.71 -10.41 4.35
C ASN A 220 8.79 -9.21 4.32
N GLU A 221 9.27 -8.10 4.87
CA GLU A 221 8.58 -6.81 4.85
C GLU A 221 9.53 -5.71 4.39
N ILE A 222 8.99 -4.79 3.58
CA ILE A 222 9.64 -3.53 3.22
C ILE A 222 8.70 -2.39 3.61
N GLU A 223 9.19 -1.49 4.48
CA GLU A 223 8.47 -0.32 4.98
C GLU A 223 8.96 0.95 4.30
N PHE A 224 8.03 1.83 3.94
CA PHE A 224 8.30 3.06 3.20
C PHE A 224 8.28 4.29 4.12
N LEU A 225 8.71 5.44 3.61
CA LEU A 225 8.60 6.72 4.29
C LEU A 225 7.27 7.41 3.91
N PRO A 226 6.64 8.18 4.82
CA PRO A 226 5.41 8.89 4.52
C PRO A 226 5.61 9.96 3.44
N VAL A 227 4.73 9.93 2.42
CA VAL A 227 4.73 10.81 1.27
C VAL A 227 3.29 11.18 0.90
N PRO A 228 3.03 12.15 -0.02
CA PRO A 228 1.70 12.35 -0.57
C PRO A 228 1.09 11.02 -1.04
N ALA A 229 -0.21 10.80 -0.79
CA ALA A 229 -0.81 9.47 -0.95
C ALA A 229 -0.76 8.96 -2.40
N ASP A 230 -0.80 9.83 -3.39
CA ASP A 230 -0.65 9.45 -4.79
C ASP A 230 0.79 8.99 -5.13
N GLU A 231 1.81 9.58 -4.50
CA GLU A 231 3.20 9.10 -4.61
C GLU A 231 3.35 7.74 -3.91
N CYS A 232 2.75 7.58 -2.71
CA CYS A 232 2.74 6.29 -2.00
C CYS A 232 2.13 5.16 -2.86
N ALA A 233 1.02 5.44 -3.57
CA ALA A 233 0.40 4.46 -4.44
C ALA A 233 1.35 4.01 -5.57
N TYR A 234 2.03 4.94 -6.21
CA TYR A 234 3.02 4.61 -7.25
C TYR A 234 4.21 3.83 -6.69
N GLU A 235 4.75 4.22 -5.53
CA GLU A 235 5.88 3.53 -4.89
C GLU A 235 5.53 2.07 -4.57
N LEU A 236 4.37 1.80 -3.97
CA LEU A 236 3.93 0.44 -3.62
C LEU A 236 3.67 -0.42 -4.87
N LEU A 237 3.06 0.17 -5.91
CA LEU A 237 2.78 -0.53 -7.15
C LEU A 237 4.07 -0.94 -7.88
N VAL A 238 5.03 -0.02 -7.98
CA VAL A 238 6.35 -0.29 -8.58
C VAL A 238 7.14 -1.28 -7.72
N ALA A 239 7.05 -1.19 -6.40
CA ALA A 239 7.72 -2.14 -5.50
C ALA A 239 7.20 -3.58 -5.70
N LYS A 240 5.89 -3.79 -5.79
CA LYS A 240 5.31 -5.12 -6.08
C LYS A 240 5.80 -5.65 -7.42
N TRP A 241 5.87 -4.79 -8.44
CA TRP A 241 6.40 -5.15 -9.75
C TRP A 241 7.88 -5.54 -9.69
N ILE A 242 8.73 -4.78 -8.99
CA ILE A 242 10.17 -5.06 -8.84
C ILE A 242 10.38 -6.38 -8.10
N ILE A 243 9.72 -6.60 -6.97
CA ILE A 243 9.88 -7.80 -6.15
C ILE A 243 9.51 -9.05 -6.95
N ARG A 244 8.43 -9.00 -7.75
CA ARG A 244 8.04 -10.13 -8.63
C ARG A 244 9.04 -10.37 -9.75
N ASN A 245 9.51 -9.33 -10.42
CA ASN A 245 10.47 -9.47 -11.52
C ASN A 245 11.81 -10.03 -11.04
N LEU A 246 12.34 -9.49 -9.93
CA LEU A 246 13.58 -10.00 -9.36
C LEU A 246 13.41 -11.46 -8.90
N GLY A 247 12.28 -11.79 -8.24
CA GLY A 247 11.98 -13.15 -7.84
C GLY A 247 11.93 -14.12 -9.02
N HIS A 248 11.28 -13.70 -10.11
CA HIS A 248 11.24 -14.50 -11.35
C HIS A 248 12.65 -14.75 -11.94
N GLN A 249 13.49 -13.69 -12.00
CA GLN A 249 14.85 -13.83 -12.50
C GLN A 249 15.72 -14.77 -11.64
N GLU A 250 15.48 -14.85 -10.34
CA GLU A 250 16.19 -15.73 -9.41
C GLU A 250 15.56 -17.12 -9.27
N GLY A 251 14.46 -17.38 -9.97
CA GLY A 251 13.75 -18.66 -9.89
C GLY A 251 12.98 -18.84 -8.56
N TYR A 252 12.66 -17.75 -7.87
CA TYR A 252 11.85 -17.75 -6.66
C TYR A 252 10.38 -17.53 -6.98
N ASN A 253 9.49 -18.18 -6.24
CA ASN A 253 8.08 -17.89 -6.32
C ASN A 253 7.73 -16.83 -5.24
N ILE A 254 7.21 -15.69 -5.69
CA ILE A 254 6.87 -14.56 -4.84
C ILE A 254 5.36 -14.43 -4.75
N THR A 255 4.85 -14.23 -3.54
CA THR A 255 3.42 -13.99 -3.35
C THR A 255 3.13 -12.88 -2.32
N PHE A 256 2.15 -12.05 -2.65
CA PHE A 256 1.53 -11.06 -1.76
C PHE A 256 0.15 -11.53 -1.26
N SER A 257 -0.19 -12.81 -1.50
CA SER A 257 -1.47 -13.35 -1.06
C SER A 257 -1.62 -13.24 0.46
N PRO A 258 -2.76 -12.78 0.95
CA PRO A 258 -2.99 -12.54 2.39
C PRO A 258 -2.80 -13.78 3.26
N LYS A 259 -3.09 -14.97 2.73
CA LYS A 259 -2.95 -16.24 3.44
C LYS A 259 -2.61 -17.35 2.46
N ILE A 260 -1.49 -18.02 2.65
CA ILE A 260 -1.05 -19.11 1.76
C ILE A 260 -1.12 -20.47 2.47
N ILE A 261 -1.08 -20.50 3.79
CA ILE A 261 -1.23 -21.70 4.60
C ILE A 261 -2.00 -21.31 5.87
N VAL A 262 -3.09 -22.01 6.16
CA VAL A 262 -3.84 -21.83 7.40
C VAL A 262 -2.97 -22.29 8.58
N GLY A 263 -3.00 -21.52 9.68
CA GLY A 263 -2.16 -21.77 10.86
C GLY A 263 -0.74 -21.19 10.80
N LYS A 264 -0.35 -20.59 9.66
CA LYS A 264 0.90 -19.83 9.54
C LYS A 264 0.61 -18.32 9.37
N ALA A 265 1.62 -17.48 9.59
CA ALA A 265 1.48 -16.03 9.46
C ALA A 265 0.94 -15.64 8.06
N GLY A 266 -0.01 -14.74 8.04
CA GLY A 266 -0.53 -14.12 6.82
C GLY A 266 0.23 -12.86 6.48
N SER A 267 0.13 -12.38 5.21
CA SER A 267 0.78 -11.16 4.75
C SER A 267 -0.22 -9.99 4.72
N GLY A 268 0.14 -8.91 5.40
CA GLY A 268 -0.57 -7.64 5.39
C GLY A 268 0.00 -6.64 4.39
N MET A 269 -0.67 -5.53 4.29
CA MET A 269 -0.17 -4.29 3.73
C MET A 269 -0.72 -3.16 4.60
N HIS A 270 -0.09 -2.96 5.77
CA HIS A 270 -0.55 -1.94 6.70
C HIS A 270 -0.30 -0.57 6.11
N ILE A 271 -1.26 0.32 6.27
CA ILE A 271 -1.15 1.70 5.78
C ILE A 271 -1.04 2.65 6.96
N HIS A 272 0.09 3.33 7.04
CA HIS A 272 0.29 4.44 7.95
C HIS A 272 -0.13 5.75 7.29
N MET A 273 -0.75 6.60 8.07
CA MET A 273 -1.25 7.90 7.61
C MET A 273 -0.78 9.00 8.56
N ARG A 274 -0.53 10.16 8.00
CA ARG A 274 -0.34 11.40 8.76
C ARG A 274 -0.98 12.58 8.03
N ILE A 275 -1.32 13.59 8.81
CA ILE A 275 -1.92 14.83 8.33
C ILE A 275 -0.86 15.92 8.47
N MET A 276 -0.63 16.66 7.38
CA MET A 276 0.37 17.73 7.33
C MET A 276 -0.28 19.09 7.15
N LYS A 277 0.22 20.10 7.80
CA LYS A 277 -0.15 21.51 7.60
C LYS A 277 1.10 22.38 7.62
N ASP A 278 1.32 23.14 6.57
CA ASP A 278 2.47 24.05 6.45
C ASP A 278 3.82 23.36 6.76
N GLY A 279 3.99 22.12 6.28
CA GLY A 279 5.17 21.29 6.51
C GLY A 279 5.29 20.66 7.89
N ARG A 280 4.29 20.83 8.77
CA ARG A 280 4.27 20.26 10.13
C ARG A 280 3.34 19.06 10.18
N ASN A 281 3.75 18.03 10.90
CA ASN A 281 2.91 16.87 11.21
C ASN A 281 1.91 17.23 12.32
N MET A 282 0.63 17.07 12.02
CA MET A 282 -0.48 17.44 12.91
C MET A 282 -0.95 16.30 13.81
N MET A 283 -0.26 15.14 13.83
CA MET A 283 -0.71 13.97 14.59
C MET A 283 -0.51 14.10 16.10
N LEU A 284 0.41 14.96 16.53
CA LEU A 284 0.67 15.25 17.95
C LEU A 284 0.49 16.73 18.26
N THR A 285 0.10 17.02 19.49
CA THR A 285 0.12 18.36 20.06
C THR A 285 1.58 18.79 20.40
N PRO A 286 1.85 20.07 20.67
CA PRO A 286 3.15 20.51 21.18
C PRO A 286 3.56 19.80 22.49
N GLU A 287 2.61 19.38 23.29
CA GLU A 287 2.81 18.61 24.53
C GLU A 287 3.08 17.12 24.28
N ARG A 288 3.20 16.72 22.98
CA ARG A 288 3.47 15.35 22.54
C ARG A 288 2.37 14.34 22.89
N THR A 289 1.13 14.79 22.97
CA THR A 289 -0.07 13.95 23.09
C THR A 289 -0.78 13.86 21.75
N LEU A 290 -1.65 12.87 21.59
CA LEU A 290 -2.42 12.68 20.34
C LEU A 290 -3.34 13.88 20.10
N SER A 291 -3.25 14.48 18.92
CA SER A 291 -3.99 15.70 18.56
C SER A 291 -5.49 15.46 18.31
N VAL A 292 -6.27 16.53 18.26
CA VAL A 292 -7.68 16.48 17.83
C VAL A 292 -7.78 16.03 16.38
N GLU A 293 -6.87 16.48 15.52
CA GLU A 293 -6.80 16.08 14.11
C GLU A 293 -6.60 14.57 13.96
N ALA A 294 -5.69 14.00 14.74
CA ALA A 294 -5.47 12.56 14.75
C ALA A 294 -6.71 11.78 15.26
N ARG A 295 -7.35 12.24 16.33
CA ARG A 295 -8.57 11.60 16.86
C ARG A 295 -9.72 11.67 15.89
N LYS A 296 -9.92 12.80 15.18
CA LYS A 296 -10.91 12.92 14.12
C LYS A 296 -10.65 11.94 12.97
N ALA A 297 -9.41 11.86 12.50
CA ALA A 297 -9.04 10.89 11.47
C ALA A 297 -9.32 9.45 11.92
N ILE A 298 -8.97 9.10 13.16
CA ILE A 298 -9.27 7.78 13.75
C ILE A 298 -10.78 7.55 13.81
N ALA A 299 -11.57 8.52 14.25
CA ALA A 299 -13.03 8.39 14.34
C ALA A 299 -13.66 8.06 12.97
N GLY A 300 -13.26 8.74 11.91
CA GLY A 300 -13.73 8.44 10.55
C GLY A 300 -13.33 7.05 10.07
N MET A 301 -12.09 6.61 10.39
CA MET A 301 -11.66 5.24 10.11
C MET A 301 -12.46 4.20 10.89
N MET A 302 -12.82 4.46 12.15
CA MET A 302 -13.66 3.57 12.97
C MET A 302 -15.07 3.46 12.41
N ASP A 303 -15.68 4.58 12.01
CA ASP A 303 -17.03 4.60 11.45
C ASP A 303 -17.12 3.87 10.10
N LEU A 304 -16.10 4.01 9.25
CA LEU A 304 -16.04 3.39 7.93
C LEU A 304 -15.24 2.06 7.88
N ALA A 305 -14.79 1.54 9.02
CA ALA A 305 -13.90 0.39 9.08
C ALA A 305 -14.40 -0.83 8.28
N GLN A 306 -15.70 -1.11 8.33
CA GLN A 306 -16.29 -2.24 7.61
C GLN A 306 -16.25 -2.03 6.09
N SER A 307 -16.58 -0.84 5.60
CA SER A 307 -16.61 -0.55 4.17
C SER A 307 -15.23 -0.36 3.55
N ILE A 308 -14.23 0.08 4.32
CA ILE A 308 -12.82 0.19 3.87
C ILE A 308 -12.28 -1.18 3.41
N THR A 309 -12.75 -2.27 4.01
CA THR A 309 -12.33 -3.64 3.60
C THR A 309 -12.65 -3.94 2.13
N ALA A 310 -13.65 -3.29 1.53
CA ALA A 310 -13.98 -3.45 0.12
C ALA A 310 -12.87 -2.95 -0.83
N PHE A 311 -11.99 -2.09 -0.33
CA PHE A 311 -10.83 -1.59 -1.07
C PHE A 311 -9.54 -2.29 -0.67
N GLY A 312 -9.42 -2.67 0.62
CA GLY A 312 -8.20 -3.20 1.21
C GLY A 312 -8.09 -4.72 1.28
N ASN A 313 -9.21 -5.45 1.12
CA ASN A 313 -9.31 -6.89 1.32
C ASN A 313 -10.15 -7.50 0.18
N LYS A 314 -9.58 -7.51 -1.03
CA LYS A 314 -10.34 -7.70 -2.29
C LYS A 314 -10.48 -9.15 -2.75
N ASN A 315 -10.03 -10.15 -1.99
CA ASN A 315 -10.22 -11.54 -2.38
C ASN A 315 -10.51 -12.45 -1.16
N PRO A 316 -11.03 -13.67 -1.38
CA PRO A 316 -11.37 -14.59 -0.30
C PRO A 316 -10.23 -14.92 0.67
N MET A 317 -8.96 -14.83 0.23
CA MET A 317 -7.80 -15.12 1.08
C MET A 317 -7.64 -14.10 2.21
N SER A 318 -8.12 -12.86 2.04
CA SER A 318 -8.14 -11.83 3.09
C SER A 318 -8.89 -12.31 4.33
N TRP A 319 -9.97 -13.03 4.14
CA TRP A 319 -10.85 -13.52 5.21
C TRP A 319 -10.31 -14.79 5.90
N LEU A 320 -9.30 -15.42 5.32
CA LEU A 320 -8.51 -16.47 6.01
C LEU A 320 -7.36 -15.87 6.84
N ARG A 321 -6.95 -14.62 6.54
CA ARG A 321 -6.01 -13.83 7.33
C ARG A 321 -6.73 -13.12 8.50
N LEU A 322 -7.85 -12.46 8.21
CA LEU A 322 -8.64 -11.70 9.18
C LEU A 322 -9.51 -12.66 10.02
N VAL A 323 -8.89 -13.36 10.96
CA VAL A 323 -9.54 -14.31 11.86
C VAL A 323 -9.21 -13.98 13.31
N PRO A 324 -10.14 -14.24 14.27
CA PRO A 324 -9.89 -13.99 15.69
C PRO A 324 -8.65 -14.73 16.21
N HIS A 325 -7.96 -14.12 17.18
CA HIS A 325 -6.80 -14.69 17.88
C HIS A 325 -5.57 -14.96 16.98
N GLN A 326 -5.48 -14.29 15.83
CA GLN A 326 -4.28 -14.25 14.99
C GLN A 326 -3.74 -12.82 14.91
N GLU A 327 -2.66 -12.60 14.15
CA GLU A 327 -1.95 -11.32 14.07
C GLU A 327 -2.79 -10.19 13.45
N ALA A 328 -3.80 -10.54 12.64
CA ALA A 328 -4.67 -9.57 11.98
C ALA A 328 -5.89 -9.21 12.86
N PRO A 329 -6.21 -7.92 13.01
CA PRO A 329 -7.34 -7.47 13.83
C PRO A 329 -8.68 -7.76 13.16
N THR A 330 -9.68 -8.14 13.95
CA THR A 330 -11.06 -8.37 13.47
C THR A 330 -12.08 -7.45 14.13
N ASN A 331 -11.74 -6.84 15.26
CA ASN A 331 -12.63 -5.95 16.01
C ASN A 331 -12.33 -4.49 15.71
N ILE A 332 -13.38 -3.68 15.61
CA ILE A 332 -13.30 -2.24 15.30
C ILE A 332 -12.97 -1.46 16.54
N CYS A 333 -11.68 -1.25 16.77
CA CYS A 333 -11.14 -0.46 17.86
C CYS A 333 -9.77 0.12 17.49
N TRP A 334 -9.31 1.09 18.27
CA TRP A 334 -7.98 1.67 18.13
C TRP A 334 -7.26 1.76 19.47
N GLY A 335 -5.93 1.86 19.46
CA GLY A 335 -5.16 1.97 20.70
C GLY A 335 -3.74 2.48 20.48
N MET A 336 -3.12 2.90 21.60
CA MET A 336 -1.74 3.40 21.65
C MET A 336 -0.78 2.23 21.82
N SER A 337 0.22 2.12 20.92
CA SER A 337 1.28 1.08 20.97
C SER A 337 0.76 -0.37 21.09
N ASN A 338 -0.48 -0.59 20.71
CA ASN A 338 -1.21 -1.85 20.89
C ASN A 338 -1.31 -2.58 19.53
N ARG A 339 -0.81 -3.80 19.43
CA ARG A 339 -0.84 -4.61 18.20
C ARG A 339 -2.12 -5.45 18.04
N SER A 340 -2.99 -5.50 19.07
CA SER A 340 -4.24 -6.25 19.01
C SER A 340 -5.42 -5.48 18.40
N VAL A 341 -5.27 -4.19 18.10
CA VAL A 341 -6.33 -3.30 17.60
C VAL A 341 -6.28 -3.11 16.08
N LEU A 342 -7.41 -2.68 15.49
CA LEU A 342 -7.54 -2.42 14.07
C LEU A 342 -6.76 -1.18 13.61
N VAL A 343 -6.91 -0.07 14.35
CA VAL A 343 -6.12 1.14 14.11
C VAL A 343 -5.17 1.35 15.26
N ARG A 344 -3.89 1.32 14.94
CA ARG A 344 -2.84 1.47 15.93
C ARG A 344 -2.20 2.85 15.79
N VAL A 345 -1.96 3.50 16.93
CA VAL A 345 -1.05 4.64 17.04
C VAL A 345 0.30 4.08 17.47
N PRO A 346 1.30 3.96 16.57
CA PRO A 346 2.60 3.42 16.93
C PRO A 346 3.29 4.24 18.03
N LEU A 347 4.23 3.61 18.73
CA LEU A 347 5.06 4.31 19.70
C LEU A 347 5.82 5.45 19.02
N GLY A 348 5.57 6.68 19.46
CA GLY A 348 6.29 7.86 19.02
C GLY A 348 7.51 8.14 19.92
N TRP A 349 8.38 9.04 19.48
CA TRP A 349 9.51 9.54 20.29
C TRP A 349 9.03 10.67 21.22
N THR A 350 8.09 10.36 22.09
CA THR A 350 7.40 11.36 22.95
C THR A 350 8.03 11.57 24.31
N SER A 351 8.96 10.69 24.74
CA SER A 351 9.57 10.74 26.08
C SER A 351 10.42 11.98 26.36
N GLY A 352 10.94 12.65 25.34
CA GLY A 352 11.84 13.79 25.50
C GLY A 352 13.27 13.45 25.97
N ARG A 353 13.58 12.15 26.21
CA ARG A 353 14.93 11.72 26.59
C ARG A 353 15.85 11.65 25.38
N ASP A 354 17.11 12.06 25.54
CA ASP A 354 18.14 11.89 24.52
C ASP A 354 18.73 10.46 24.59
N MET A 355 18.02 9.53 23.95
CA MET A 355 18.46 8.13 23.88
C MET A 355 19.74 7.96 23.07
N CYS A 356 20.04 8.90 22.15
CA CYS A 356 21.28 8.87 21.38
C CYS A 356 22.49 9.08 22.29
N MET A 357 22.45 10.09 23.14
CA MET A 357 23.50 10.35 24.11
C MET A 357 23.63 9.21 25.16
N GLU A 358 22.50 8.62 25.60
CA GLU A 358 22.55 7.48 26.51
C GLU A 358 23.21 6.25 25.89
N ALA A 359 22.96 5.97 24.62
CA ALA A 359 23.57 4.86 23.90
C ALA A 359 25.02 5.14 23.45
N ASN A 360 25.38 6.41 23.25
CA ASN A 360 26.66 6.87 22.73
C ASN A 360 27.25 7.96 23.65
N PRO A 361 27.98 7.59 24.71
CA PRO A 361 28.40 8.55 25.74
C PRO A 361 29.31 9.70 25.25
N ASN A 362 29.86 9.60 24.05
CA ASN A 362 30.70 10.65 23.45
C ASN A 362 29.90 11.65 22.61
N GLU A 363 28.59 11.41 22.38
CA GLU A 363 27.75 12.34 21.64
C GLU A 363 27.32 13.51 22.51
N PRO A 364 27.35 14.74 21.97
CA PRO A 364 26.81 15.91 22.72
C PRO A 364 25.29 15.79 22.78
N HIS A 365 24.71 16.27 23.89
CA HIS A 365 23.27 16.42 24.00
C HIS A 365 22.76 17.41 22.94
N VAL A 366 21.75 16.96 22.18
CA VAL A 366 21.05 17.77 21.17
C VAL A 366 19.56 17.63 21.40
N GLU A 367 18.91 18.74 21.71
CA GLU A 367 17.45 18.78 21.73
C GLU A 367 16.91 18.55 20.31
N ARG A 368 16.09 17.49 20.13
CA ARG A 368 15.54 17.11 18.83
C ARG A 368 14.03 16.96 18.95
N ASP A 369 13.33 17.50 17.96
CA ASP A 369 11.90 17.25 17.78
C ASP A 369 11.67 16.06 16.87
N TYR A 370 11.07 15.00 17.41
CA TYR A 370 10.70 13.79 16.67
C TYR A 370 9.19 13.65 16.45
N THR A 371 8.39 14.67 16.76
CA THR A 371 6.93 14.65 16.56
C THR A 371 6.55 14.46 15.09
N SER A 372 7.44 14.87 14.17
CA SER A 372 7.28 14.67 12.73
C SER A 372 7.16 13.21 12.29
N LYS A 373 7.55 12.25 13.15
CA LYS A 373 7.52 10.81 12.84
C LYS A 373 6.19 10.13 13.18
N GLN A 374 5.29 10.78 13.93
CA GLN A 374 4.04 10.15 14.36
C GLN A 374 3.10 9.89 13.19
N THR A 375 2.52 8.69 13.16
CA THR A 375 1.50 8.24 12.23
C THR A 375 0.36 7.54 12.98
N VAL A 376 -0.72 7.23 12.28
CA VAL A 376 -1.73 6.23 12.65
C VAL A 376 -1.73 5.14 11.59
N GLU A 377 -1.94 3.89 11.99
CA GLU A 377 -1.79 2.69 11.17
C GLU A 377 -3.12 1.94 11.05
N MET A 378 -3.61 1.74 9.84
CA MET A 378 -4.71 0.82 9.54
C MET A 378 -4.13 -0.56 9.23
N ARG A 379 -4.55 -1.60 9.96
CA ARG A 379 -3.91 -2.92 9.96
C ARG A 379 -4.67 -4.01 9.22
N SER A 380 -5.92 -3.75 8.78
CA SER A 380 -6.69 -4.73 8.02
C SER A 380 -6.23 -4.95 6.58
N PRO A 381 -5.75 -3.95 5.82
CA PRO A 381 -5.43 -4.14 4.41
C PRO A 381 -4.33 -5.19 4.17
N ASP A 382 -4.34 -5.75 2.98
CA ASP A 382 -3.38 -6.76 2.53
C ASP A 382 -3.00 -6.60 1.05
N GLY A 383 -2.12 -7.48 0.57
CA GLY A 383 -1.58 -7.42 -0.78
C GLY A 383 -2.59 -7.62 -1.91
N SER A 384 -3.86 -7.97 -1.62
CA SER A 384 -4.93 -8.07 -2.62
C SER A 384 -5.57 -6.73 -2.97
N ALA A 385 -5.27 -5.67 -2.21
CA ALA A 385 -5.84 -4.35 -2.39
C ALA A 385 -5.54 -3.75 -3.77
N ASP A 386 -6.51 -3.01 -4.31
CA ASP A 386 -6.21 -1.94 -5.26
C ASP A 386 -5.65 -0.76 -4.46
N ILE A 387 -4.37 -0.49 -4.62
CA ILE A 387 -3.63 0.45 -3.78
C ILE A 387 -4.21 1.87 -3.87
N PHE A 388 -4.58 2.31 -5.08
CA PHE A 388 -5.16 3.64 -5.27
C PHE A 388 -6.55 3.77 -4.65
N GLN A 389 -7.41 2.76 -4.83
CA GLN A 389 -8.75 2.72 -4.23
C GLN A 389 -8.66 2.66 -2.70
N LEU A 390 -7.74 1.86 -2.16
CA LEU A 390 -7.52 1.77 -0.71
C LEU A 390 -7.10 3.12 -0.12
N LEU A 391 -6.08 3.77 -0.71
CA LEU A 391 -5.60 5.06 -0.22
C LEU A 391 -6.66 6.16 -0.39
N ALA A 392 -7.45 6.12 -1.47
CA ALA A 392 -8.60 7.01 -1.65
C ALA A 392 -9.67 6.78 -0.57
N GLY A 393 -10.01 5.51 -0.29
CA GLY A 393 -10.96 5.14 0.76
C GLY A 393 -10.52 5.58 2.15
N LEU A 394 -9.25 5.41 2.48
CA LEU A 394 -8.66 5.88 3.75
C LEU A 394 -8.64 7.42 3.85
N CYS A 395 -8.32 8.10 2.75
CA CYS A 395 -8.37 9.57 2.69
C CYS A 395 -9.81 10.09 2.89
N VAL A 396 -10.81 9.43 2.26
CA VAL A 396 -12.23 9.73 2.48
C VAL A 396 -12.62 9.48 3.93
N ALA A 397 -12.18 8.38 4.53
CA ALA A 397 -12.47 8.08 5.93
C ALA A 397 -11.90 9.15 6.88
N CYS A 398 -10.64 9.54 6.67
CA CYS A 398 -10.05 10.63 7.44
C CYS A 398 -10.83 11.94 7.26
N ARG A 399 -11.19 12.33 6.02
CA ARG A 399 -12.03 13.50 5.75
C ARG A 399 -13.36 13.43 6.50
N HIS A 400 -14.06 12.30 6.40
CA HIS A 400 -15.32 12.05 7.07
C HIS A 400 -15.25 12.33 8.57
N GLY A 401 -14.17 11.89 9.24
CA GLY A 401 -13.96 12.16 10.65
C GLY A 401 -13.87 13.65 11.00
N PHE A 402 -13.43 14.52 10.07
CA PHE A 402 -13.46 15.98 10.28
C PHE A 402 -14.86 16.57 10.09
N GLU A 403 -15.74 15.91 9.38
CA GLU A 403 -17.12 16.33 9.12
C GLU A 403 -18.11 15.77 10.15
N MET A 404 -17.74 14.70 10.87
CA MET A 404 -18.55 14.09 11.92
C MET A 404 -18.73 15.04 13.13
N PRO A 405 -19.96 15.36 13.54
CA PRO A 405 -20.20 16.22 14.71
C PRO A 405 -19.79 15.56 16.03
N ASN A 406 -19.75 14.22 16.09
CA ASN A 406 -19.43 13.41 17.28
C ASN A 406 -18.12 12.64 17.16
N ALA A 407 -17.17 13.12 16.33
CA ALA A 407 -15.90 12.42 16.09
C ALA A 407 -15.12 12.10 17.37
N GLU A 408 -15.00 13.04 18.30
CA GLU A 408 -14.29 12.84 19.57
C GLU A 408 -14.96 11.74 20.42
N GLU A 409 -16.28 11.68 20.44
CA GLU A 409 -17.04 10.65 21.16
C GLU A 409 -16.84 9.28 20.53
N VAL A 410 -16.86 9.18 19.20
CA VAL A 410 -16.57 7.92 18.48
C VAL A 410 -15.13 7.45 18.75
N ALA A 411 -14.17 8.36 18.74
CA ALA A 411 -12.78 8.03 19.08
C ALA A 411 -12.66 7.49 20.52
N GLU A 412 -13.34 8.12 21.48
CA GLU A 412 -13.33 7.67 22.87
C GLU A 412 -13.99 6.30 23.07
N GLN A 413 -15.17 6.09 22.47
CA GLN A 413 -15.93 4.84 22.60
C GLN A 413 -15.20 3.65 21.96
N THR A 414 -14.41 3.87 20.91
CA THR A 414 -13.66 2.84 20.20
C THR A 414 -12.22 2.67 20.68
N PHE A 415 -11.79 3.46 21.67
CA PHE A 415 -10.46 3.32 22.26
C PHE A 415 -10.36 2.04 23.10
N ALA A 416 -9.29 1.28 22.90
CA ALA A 416 -8.95 0.09 23.64
C ALA A 416 -7.58 0.25 24.33
N ASP A 417 -7.61 0.24 25.65
CA ASP A 417 -6.41 0.22 26.49
C ASP A 417 -6.02 -1.24 26.76
N GLY A 418 -4.75 -1.58 26.62
CA GLY A 418 -4.21 -2.91 26.84
C GLY A 418 -4.64 -3.95 25.79
N ASP A 419 -4.36 -5.22 26.05
CA ASP A 419 -4.69 -6.34 25.18
C ASP A 419 -6.20 -6.61 25.15
N ILE A 420 -6.84 -6.40 23.98
CA ILE A 420 -8.29 -6.64 23.84
C ILE A 420 -8.68 -8.09 24.00
N HIS A 421 -7.76 -9.03 23.83
CA HIS A 421 -7.98 -10.47 23.95
C HIS A 421 -7.75 -11.00 25.37
N ALA A 422 -7.31 -10.15 26.30
CA ALA A 422 -7.15 -10.52 27.70
C ALA A 422 -8.51 -10.91 28.31
N PRO A 423 -8.59 -11.94 29.19
CA PRO A 423 -9.85 -12.45 29.75
C PRO A 423 -10.71 -11.37 30.42
N GLU A 424 -10.10 -10.39 31.06
CA GLU A 424 -10.77 -9.26 31.70
C GLU A 424 -11.49 -8.33 30.71
N ASN A 425 -11.09 -8.34 29.43
CA ASN A 425 -11.67 -7.52 28.36
C ASN A 425 -12.77 -8.26 27.57
N ALA A 426 -13.11 -9.51 27.90
CA ALA A 426 -14.04 -10.35 27.13
C ALA A 426 -15.42 -9.71 26.92
N ALA A 427 -15.97 -9.04 27.95
CA ALA A 427 -17.26 -8.35 27.84
C ALA A 427 -17.17 -7.12 26.90
N LYS A 428 -16.09 -6.37 26.94
CA LYS A 428 -15.84 -5.23 26.07
C LYS A 428 -15.64 -5.70 24.63
N LEU A 429 -14.88 -6.76 24.42
CA LEU A 429 -14.64 -7.38 23.12
C LEU A 429 -15.95 -7.86 22.47
N ALA A 430 -16.82 -8.50 23.23
CA ALA A 430 -18.12 -8.99 22.75
C ALA A 430 -19.09 -7.85 22.33
N ALA A 431 -18.92 -6.65 22.90
CA ALA A 431 -19.71 -5.46 22.55
C ALA A 431 -19.17 -4.68 21.35
N MET A 432 -17.92 -4.94 20.93
CA MET A 432 -17.31 -4.26 19.79
C MET A 432 -17.90 -4.76 18.47
N LYS A 433 -18.11 -3.84 17.52
CA LYS A 433 -18.38 -4.22 16.13
C LYS A 433 -17.18 -4.98 15.55
N ALA A 434 -17.45 -5.93 14.66
CA ALA A 434 -16.42 -6.68 13.95
C ALA A 434 -16.34 -6.24 12.48
N LEU A 435 -15.20 -6.50 11.85
CA LEU A 435 -15.05 -6.43 10.39
C LEU A 435 -15.93 -7.48 9.72
N PRO A 436 -16.28 -7.30 8.43
CA PRO A 436 -16.90 -8.36 7.62
C PRO A 436 -16.04 -9.64 7.64
N ASP A 437 -16.61 -10.74 7.21
CA ASP A 437 -15.97 -12.05 7.14
C ASP A 437 -15.88 -12.66 5.74
N SER A 438 -16.33 -11.90 4.73
CA SER A 438 -16.35 -12.28 3.32
C SER A 438 -16.29 -11.07 2.40
N CYS A 439 -15.87 -11.25 1.15
CA CYS A 439 -15.93 -10.22 0.11
C CYS A 439 -17.37 -9.74 -0.10
N ALA A 440 -18.33 -10.66 -0.12
CA ALA A 440 -19.73 -10.33 -0.29
C ALA A 440 -20.29 -9.50 0.88
N ALA A 441 -19.90 -9.78 2.13
CA ALA A 441 -20.28 -8.98 3.30
C ALA A 441 -19.62 -7.60 3.27
N SER A 442 -18.35 -7.53 2.85
CA SER A 442 -17.63 -6.27 2.66
C SER A 442 -18.32 -5.37 1.62
N ALA A 443 -18.80 -5.97 0.52
CA ALA A 443 -19.59 -5.25 -0.49
C ALA A 443 -20.88 -4.66 0.09
N ASP A 444 -21.59 -5.40 0.94
CA ASP A 444 -22.82 -4.88 1.55
C ASP A 444 -22.54 -3.67 2.47
N CYS A 445 -21.42 -3.72 3.22
CA CYS A 445 -20.99 -2.59 4.04
C CYS A 445 -20.65 -1.36 3.18
N LEU A 446 -19.95 -1.56 2.06
CA LEU A 446 -19.66 -0.47 1.12
C LEU A 446 -20.94 0.12 0.53
N GLU A 447 -21.90 -0.70 0.12
CA GLU A 447 -23.17 -0.25 -0.44
C GLU A 447 -23.98 0.61 0.55
N GLN A 448 -23.99 0.22 1.82
CA GLN A 448 -24.66 0.97 2.89
C GLN A 448 -24.02 2.34 3.14
N GLN A 449 -22.73 2.47 2.98
CA GLN A 449 -21.97 3.69 3.26
C GLN A 449 -21.52 4.43 1.99
N ARG A 450 -21.97 4.01 0.80
CA ARG A 450 -21.51 4.54 -0.49
C ARG A 450 -21.59 6.05 -0.63
N ALA A 451 -22.60 6.66 -0.03
CA ALA A 451 -22.81 8.11 -0.11
C ALA A 451 -21.60 8.91 0.39
N VAL A 452 -20.92 8.44 1.44
CA VAL A 452 -19.73 9.09 1.99
C VAL A 452 -18.55 9.05 1.00
N TYR A 453 -18.41 7.95 0.25
CA TYR A 453 -17.36 7.80 -0.75
C TYR A 453 -17.66 8.57 -2.05
N GLU A 454 -18.94 8.71 -2.40
CA GLU A 454 -19.40 9.46 -3.59
C GLU A 454 -19.41 10.98 -3.36
N GLU A 455 -19.39 11.43 -2.11
CA GLU A 455 -19.33 12.85 -1.76
C GLU A 455 -18.14 13.54 -2.43
N TYR A 456 -18.30 14.81 -2.78
CA TYR A 456 -17.33 15.61 -3.56
C TYR A 456 -16.97 14.99 -4.93
N GLY A 457 -17.73 13.99 -5.41
CA GLY A 457 -17.46 13.28 -6.64
C GLY A 457 -16.17 12.43 -6.59
N VAL A 458 -15.75 11.98 -5.40
CA VAL A 458 -14.50 11.22 -5.23
C VAL A 458 -14.60 9.87 -5.94
N PHE A 459 -15.44 8.96 -5.45
CA PHE A 459 -15.74 7.73 -6.17
C PHE A 459 -16.94 7.96 -7.08
N SER A 460 -16.85 7.58 -8.35
CA SER A 460 -18.02 7.62 -9.21
C SER A 460 -18.98 6.49 -8.86
N PRO A 461 -20.32 6.69 -8.99
CA PRO A 461 -21.29 5.62 -8.76
C PRO A 461 -20.99 4.36 -9.56
N LYS A 462 -20.57 4.50 -10.83
CA LYS A 462 -20.20 3.38 -11.69
C LYS A 462 -19.00 2.59 -11.16
N MET A 463 -18.01 3.27 -10.55
CA MET A 463 -16.87 2.62 -9.92
C MET A 463 -17.28 1.81 -8.68
N ILE A 464 -18.11 2.39 -7.82
CA ILE A 464 -18.66 1.68 -6.65
C ILE A 464 -19.45 0.45 -7.11
N ASP A 465 -20.35 0.60 -8.08
CA ASP A 465 -21.14 -0.53 -8.63
C ASP A 465 -20.24 -1.64 -9.19
N GLY A 466 -19.14 -1.28 -9.85
CA GLY A 466 -18.13 -2.22 -10.33
C GLY A 466 -17.47 -3.01 -9.20
N ILE A 467 -17.06 -2.33 -8.13
CA ILE A 467 -16.45 -2.94 -6.95
C ILE A 467 -17.45 -3.89 -6.26
N LEU A 468 -18.70 -3.46 -6.07
CA LEU A 468 -19.74 -4.30 -5.47
C LEU A 468 -19.97 -5.57 -6.29
N LYS A 469 -20.05 -5.44 -7.61
CA LYS A 469 -20.21 -6.58 -8.52
C LYS A 469 -19.04 -7.55 -8.43
N GLU A 470 -17.82 -7.05 -8.44
CA GLU A 470 -16.60 -7.84 -8.34
C GLU A 470 -16.55 -8.65 -7.04
N LEU A 471 -16.75 -7.98 -5.90
CA LEU A 471 -16.68 -8.61 -4.59
C LEU A 471 -17.80 -9.66 -4.38
N ARG A 472 -19.03 -9.36 -4.84
CA ARG A 472 -20.14 -10.31 -4.75
C ARG A 472 -19.99 -11.52 -5.67
N ALA A 473 -19.22 -11.40 -6.77
CA ALA A 473 -18.96 -12.50 -7.69
C ALA A 473 -18.15 -13.64 -7.07
N PHE A 474 -17.41 -13.39 -5.98
CA PHE A 474 -16.71 -14.45 -5.26
C PHE A 474 -17.66 -15.43 -4.59
N ASN A 475 -18.87 -15.01 -4.22
CA ASN A 475 -19.89 -15.83 -3.56
C ASN A 475 -19.33 -16.60 -2.33
N ASP A 476 -18.60 -15.90 -1.48
CA ASP A 476 -17.71 -16.45 -0.46
C ASP A 476 -18.27 -16.40 0.99
N ARG A 477 -19.59 -16.15 1.16
CA ARG A 477 -20.20 -16.05 2.51
C ARG A 477 -20.08 -17.32 3.34
N THR A 478 -20.10 -18.48 2.69
CA THR A 478 -19.99 -19.79 3.32
C THR A 478 -18.60 -20.40 3.15
N MET A 479 -17.65 -19.66 2.59
CA MET A 479 -16.33 -20.18 2.21
C MET A 479 -15.63 -20.93 3.36
N ARG A 480 -15.66 -20.38 4.58
CA ARG A 480 -14.99 -21.01 5.74
C ARG A 480 -15.58 -22.39 6.05
N ASP A 481 -16.91 -22.51 5.98
CA ASP A 481 -17.61 -23.78 6.20
C ASP A 481 -17.34 -24.76 5.04
N ASP A 482 -17.31 -24.25 3.80
CA ASP A 482 -17.08 -25.03 2.59
C ASP A 482 -15.69 -25.67 2.51
N ILE A 483 -14.67 -25.02 3.10
CA ILE A 483 -13.28 -25.51 3.14
C ILE A 483 -12.95 -26.21 4.46
N ALA A 484 -13.84 -26.17 5.46
CA ALA A 484 -13.59 -26.77 6.77
C ALA A 484 -13.42 -28.29 6.64
N GLY A 485 -12.22 -28.78 6.97
CA GLY A 485 -11.88 -30.21 6.88
C GLY A 485 -11.66 -30.74 5.46
N ASP A 486 -11.57 -29.88 4.44
CA ASP A 486 -11.29 -30.24 3.05
C ASP A 486 -10.01 -29.51 2.54
N ASP A 487 -8.87 -30.15 2.78
CA ASP A 487 -7.56 -29.60 2.38
C ASP A 487 -7.45 -29.37 0.86
N SER A 488 -8.16 -30.16 0.04
CA SER A 488 -8.09 -30.02 -1.42
C SER A 488 -8.80 -28.75 -1.90
N LYS A 489 -9.95 -28.42 -1.31
CA LYS A 489 -10.65 -27.15 -1.59
C LYS A 489 -9.86 -25.95 -1.11
N LEU A 490 -9.27 -26.03 0.07
CA LEU A 490 -8.40 -25.00 0.62
C LEU A 490 -7.20 -24.76 -0.32
N GLN A 491 -6.53 -25.82 -0.75
CA GLN A 491 -5.40 -25.71 -1.66
C GLN A 491 -5.80 -25.08 -3.01
N ALA A 492 -6.91 -25.51 -3.59
CA ALA A 492 -7.42 -24.92 -4.85
C ALA A 492 -7.77 -23.44 -4.70
N LEU A 493 -8.27 -23.00 -3.55
CA LEU A 493 -8.53 -21.60 -3.26
C LEU A 493 -7.22 -20.81 -3.16
N VAL A 494 -6.22 -21.32 -2.44
CA VAL A 494 -4.89 -20.72 -2.33
C VAL A 494 -4.25 -20.54 -3.71
N GLU A 495 -4.22 -21.61 -4.52
CA GLU A 495 -3.63 -21.59 -5.86
C GLU A 495 -4.29 -20.53 -6.76
N ARG A 496 -5.62 -20.44 -6.73
CA ARG A 496 -6.38 -19.44 -7.51
C ARG A 496 -5.98 -18.01 -7.20
N HIS A 497 -5.70 -17.70 -5.92
CA HIS A 497 -5.42 -16.34 -5.45
C HIS A 497 -3.96 -16.11 -5.06
N PHE A 498 -3.08 -17.04 -5.43
CA PHE A 498 -1.67 -17.00 -5.01
C PHE A 498 -0.93 -15.77 -5.53
N HIS A 499 -1.22 -15.33 -6.74
CA HIS A 499 -0.59 -14.17 -7.39
C HIS A 499 -1.56 -12.97 -7.49
N CYS A 500 -2.31 -12.70 -6.43
CA CYS A 500 -3.21 -11.55 -6.38
C CYS A 500 -2.47 -10.20 -6.33
N GLY A 501 -3.12 -9.14 -6.82
CA GLY A 501 -2.72 -7.72 -6.67
C GLY A 501 -1.57 -7.24 -7.51
#